data_97a7818ce945102c4be6df94ee560a3e
#
_entry.id   97a7818ce945102c4be6df94ee560a3e
#
_cell.length_a   1.000
_cell.length_b   1.000
_cell.length_c   1.000
_cell.angle_alpha   90.00
_cell.angle_beta   90.00
_cell.angle_gamma   90.00
#
_symmetry.space_group_name_H-M   'P 1'
#
loop_
_entity.id
_entity.type
_entity.pdbx_description
1 polymer ?
#
loop_
_entity_poly.entity_id
_entity_poly.type
_entity_poly.pdbx_seq_one_letter_code
_entity_poly.pdbx_strand_id
1 'polypeptide(L)'
;MTASRKSSKTPKAAAARTSRRKAPRASRAAAPAAKVRLTAEVSSGGCACKLGPADLREVLSKLPVVRNPNVLVGNETADDAGVYRLSATQALVTTVDFFPPMVDDPYVFGQIAAANALSDVYAMGGKPLVALGIVAFPTGKLPLAVLLRILEGAGERVKAAGAVIIGGHSLTDPELKYGLAVTGTVHPSRVVRNGGARVGDLLVLTKPLGTGIVCTGIKKRVAKAEEEAFATASMITLNDVAGGLLTRFDAHACTDVTGFSLAGHATEMAEASGRVRFEIDSSQLPLLPGTARLADDGYVTGGARRNRDWLGARLAIARDVTPALREAVVDPQTSGGLLVSLAPKKAEAFEKALHARGLRPAIIGRVTARPRTSAVVVAVS
;
A
#
# COMPACT_ATOMS: atom_id res chain seq x y z
N MET A 1 83.63 -37.97 33.28
CA MET A 1 83.63 -37.81 34.73
C MET A 1 82.48 -36.89 35.05
N THR A 2 81.46 -37.16 35.70
CA THR A 2 81.03 -38.02 36.78
C THR A 2 79.48 -38.10 36.75
N ALA A 3 79.02 -39.29 37.04
CA ALA A 3 77.59 -39.62 37.16
C ALA A 3 76.93 -38.92 38.35
N SER A 4 75.59 -38.71 38.30
CA SER A 4 74.76 -39.06 39.45
C SER A 4 73.25 -38.97 39.15
N ARG A 5 72.68 -40.10 39.25
CA ARG A 5 71.44 -40.56 39.94
C ARG A 5 70.11 -39.93 39.64
N LYS A 6 69.32 -40.79 39.02
CA LYS A 6 67.84 -40.80 38.97
C LYS A 6 67.22 -40.87 40.38
N SER A 7 66.16 -40.10 40.64
CA SER A 7 65.19 -40.46 41.67
C SER A 7 63.77 -40.40 41.06
N SER A 8 63.12 -41.56 41.09
CA SER A 8 61.78 -41.85 40.70
C SER A 8 60.79 -41.28 41.73
N LYS A 9 59.82 -40.48 41.29
CA LYS A 9 58.59 -40.21 42.07
C LYS A 9 57.34 -40.52 41.20
N THR A 10 56.66 -41.53 41.69
CA THR A 10 55.35 -42.01 41.22
C THR A 10 54.30 -40.90 41.27
N PRO A 11 53.41 -40.70 40.22
CA PRO A 11 52.32 -39.77 40.32
C PRO A 11 51.10 -40.40 41.02
N LYS A 12 50.58 -39.69 42.00
CA LYS A 12 49.27 -39.96 42.64
C LYS A 12 48.12 -39.78 41.67
N ALA A 13 47.26 -40.81 41.61
CA ALA A 13 46.00 -40.77 40.87
C ALA A 13 45.09 -39.62 41.35
N ALA A 14 44.73 -38.72 40.46
CA ALA A 14 43.73 -37.73 40.70
C ALA A 14 42.35 -38.30 40.35
N ALA A 15 41.45 -38.34 41.35
CA ALA A 15 40.07 -38.79 41.20
C ALA A 15 39.28 -37.85 40.26
N ALA A 16 38.73 -38.39 39.19
CA ALA A 16 37.87 -37.72 38.27
C ALA A 16 36.54 -37.40 38.96
N ARG A 17 36.27 -36.11 39.21
CA ARG A 17 34.95 -35.58 39.57
C ARG A 17 34.07 -35.56 38.31
N THR A 18 33.16 -36.54 38.20
CA THR A 18 32.10 -36.55 37.22
C THR A 18 31.09 -35.42 37.52
N SER A 19 31.16 -34.32 36.77
CA SER A 19 30.14 -33.29 36.79
C SER A 19 28.88 -33.82 36.10
N ARG A 20 27.84 -34.12 36.88
CA ARG A 20 26.48 -34.36 36.35
C ARG A 20 26.04 -33.14 35.59
N ARG A 21 26.03 -33.19 34.26
CA ARG A 21 25.31 -32.24 33.39
C ARG A 21 23.81 -32.31 33.71
N LYS A 22 23.27 -31.24 34.29
CA LYS A 22 21.82 -31.07 34.41
C LYS A 22 21.22 -31.05 33.01
N ALA A 23 20.25 -31.94 32.75
CA ALA A 23 19.45 -31.95 31.53
C ALA A 23 18.76 -30.60 31.34
N PRO A 24 18.61 -30.11 30.10
CA PRO A 24 17.90 -28.87 29.84
C PRO A 24 16.45 -29.04 30.30
N ARG A 25 15.99 -28.09 31.14
CA ARG A 25 14.61 -27.98 31.58
C ARG A 25 13.73 -27.85 30.34
N ALA A 26 12.80 -28.78 30.12
CA ALA A 26 11.79 -28.70 29.07
C ALA A 26 11.13 -27.33 29.15
N SER A 27 11.15 -26.59 28.04
CA SER A 27 10.45 -25.32 27.93
C SER A 27 8.95 -25.56 28.16
N ARG A 28 8.43 -24.96 29.21
CA ARG A 28 7.00 -24.92 29.47
C ARG A 28 6.36 -24.34 28.21
N ALA A 29 5.51 -25.10 27.53
CA ALA A 29 4.71 -24.59 26.43
C ALA A 29 4.03 -23.30 26.88
N ALA A 30 4.30 -22.20 26.17
CA ALA A 30 3.67 -20.92 26.45
C ALA A 30 2.17 -21.10 26.28
N ALA A 31 1.40 -20.67 27.27
CA ALA A 31 -0.04 -20.57 27.17
C ALA A 31 -0.40 -19.78 25.89
N PRO A 32 -1.50 -20.13 25.18
CA PRO A 32 -1.89 -19.39 23.98
C PRO A 32 -2.01 -17.91 24.35
N ALA A 33 -1.21 -17.06 23.69
CA ALA A 33 -1.23 -15.63 23.91
C ALA A 33 -2.66 -15.13 23.71
N ALA A 34 -3.18 -14.36 24.65
CA ALA A 34 -4.47 -13.70 24.50
C ALA A 34 -4.50 -13.00 23.14
N LYS A 35 -5.60 -13.19 22.38
CA LYS A 35 -5.73 -12.67 21.01
C LYS A 35 -5.66 -11.15 21.07
N VAL A 36 -4.50 -10.60 20.73
CA VAL A 36 -4.27 -9.14 20.72
C VAL A 36 -5.09 -8.55 19.59
N ARG A 37 -5.78 -7.43 19.85
CA ARG A 37 -6.52 -6.67 18.82
C ARG A 37 -5.71 -5.45 18.42
N LEU A 38 -4.99 -5.53 17.31
CA LEU A 38 -4.16 -4.44 16.81
C LEU A 38 -4.98 -3.18 16.53
N THR A 39 -6.19 -3.34 15.98
CA THR A 39 -7.10 -2.21 15.66
C THR A 39 -7.58 -1.45 16.89
N ALA A 40 -7.59 -2.08 18.07
CA ALA A 40 -7.95 -1.41 19.33
C ALA A 40 -6.81 -0.57 19.91
N GLU A 41 -5.58 -0.84 19.50
CA GLU A 41 -4.37 -0.21 20.03
C GLU A 41 -3.95 1.05 19.23
N VAL A 42 -4.72 1.43 18.21
CA VAL A 42 -4.42 2.57 17.34
C VAL A 42 -5.61 3.51 17.19
N SER A 43 -5.34 4.81 17.03
CA SER A 43 -6.37 5.83 16.86
C SER A 43 -7.06 5.71 15.49
N SER A 44 -6.29 5.48 14.43
CA SER A 44 -6.76 5.26 13.06
C SER A 44 -5.94 4.14 12.43
N GLY A 45 -6.40 3.54 11.34
CA GLY A 45 -5.71 2.44 10.66
C GLY A 45 -5.61 2.64 9.16
N GLY A 46 -4.62 1.99 8.54
CA GLY A 46 -4.40 2.03 7.10
C GLY A 46 -4.12 3.43 6.56
N CYS A 47 -4.30 3.61 5.26
CA CYS A 47 -4.03 4.88 4.58
C CYS A 47 -4.94 6.05 5.01
N ALA A 48 -6.02 5.80 5.75
CA ALA A 48 -6.87 6.85 6.31
C ALA A 48 -6.16 7.73 7.36
N CYS A 49 -4.98 7.35 7.86
CA CYS A 49 -4.16 8.13 8.80
C CYS A 49 -3.26 9.17 8.14
N LYS A 50 -3.12 9.17 6.81
CA LYS A 50 -2.27 10.14 6.08
C LYS A 50 -2.69 11.58 6.37
N LEU A 51 -1.72 12.51 6.34
CA LEU A 51 -2.01 13.95 6.36
C LEU A 51 -2.99 14.29 5.23
N GLY A 52 -3.83 15.29 5.48
CA GLY A 52 -4.72 15.77 4.43
C GLY A 52 -3.93 16.28 3.22
N PRO A 53 -4.42 16.03 1.98
CA PRO A 53 -3.69 16.47 0.78
C PRO A 53 -3.53 18.00 0.72
N ALA A 54 -4.43 18.79 1.32
CA ALA A 54 -4.31 20.24 1.42
C ALA A 54 -3.10 20.65 2.27
N ASP A 55 -2.96 20.08 3.48
CA ASP A 55 -1.89 20.39 4.41
C ASP A 55 -0.52 19.99 3.83
N LEU A 56 -0.47 18.79 3.23
CA LEU A 56 0.76 18.29 2.60
C LEU A 56 1.18 19.19 1.43
N ARG A 57 0.26 19.57 0.56
CA ARG A 57 0.52 20.46 -0.58
C ARG A 57 0.98 21.84 -0.12
N GLU A 58 0.38 22.40 0.94
CA GLU A 58 0.79 23.67 1.52
C GLU A 58 2.26 23.64 1.99
N VAL A 59 2.66 22.59 2.69
CA VAL A 59 4.05 22.45 3.18
C VAL A 59 5.01 22.24 2.02
N LEU A 60 4.72 21.31 1.11
CA LEU A 60 5.61 20.98 -0.02
C LEU A 60 5.78 22.14 -0.99
N SER A 61 4.76 22.98 -1.20
CA SER A 61 4.85 24.16 -2.08
C SER A 61 5.85 25.23 -1.58
N LYS A 62 6.21 25.19 -0.31
CA LYS A 62 7.18 26.13 0.31
C LYS A 62 8.63 25.62 0.22
N LEU A 63 8.83 24.36 -0.22
CA LEU A 63 10.16 23.80 -0.35
C LEU A 63 10.86 24.32 -1.62
N PRO A 64 12.18 24.56 -1.57
CA PRO A 64 12.92 24.95 -2.77
C PRO A 64 12.93 23.80 -3.77
N VAL A 65 12.62 24.11 -5.03
CA VAL A 65 12.69 23.14 -6.12
C VAL A 65 14.15 22.88 -6.48
N VAL A 66 14.65 21.67 -6.20
CA VAL A 66 15.99 21.24 -6.59
C VAL A 66 15.90 20.61 -7.98
N ARG A 67 16.42 21.30 -9.01
CA ARG A 67 16.45 20.78 -10.38
C ARG A 67 17.66 19.88 -10.59
N ASN A 68 17.40 18.63 -10.97
CA ASN A 68 18.42 17.68 -11.38
C ASN A 68 17.94 17.00 -12.68
N PRO A 69 18.74 17.02 -13.77
CA PRO A 69 18.35 16.45 -15.08
C PRO A 69 18.11 14.94 -15.04
N ASN A 70 18.58 14.25 -14.00
CA ASN A 70 18.34 12.83 -13.81
C ASN A 70 17.06 12.53 -13.01
N VAL A 71 16.42 13.51 -12.40
CA VAL A 71 15.09 13.34 -11.79
C VAL A 71 14.06 13.34 -12.93
N LEU A 72 13.49 12.19 -13.22
CA LEU A 72 12.46 12.03 -14.24
C LEU A 72 11.07 12.32 -13.71
N VAL A 73 10.84 12.00 -12.43
CA VAL A 73 9.62 12.26 -11.68
C VAL A 73 10.03 12.69 -10.28
N GLY A 74 9.55 13.85 -9.85
CA GLY A 74 9.80 14.45 -8.54
C GLY A 74 8.48 14.81 -7.84
N ASN A 75 8.52 15.81 -6.95
CA ASN A 75 7.35 16.19 -6.13
C ASN A 75 6.35 17.09 -6.88
N GLU A 76 6.62 17.50 -8.12
CA GLU A 76 5.85 18.53 -8.81
C GLU A 76 4.48 18.03 -9.32
N THR A 77 4.37 16.75 -9.62
CA THR A 77 3.21 16.15 -10.28
C THR A 77 2.40 15.19 -9.39
N ALA A 78 2.79 15.06 -8.10
CA ALA A 78 2.16 14.16 -7.13
C ALA A 78 2.01 12.72 -7.68
N ASP A 79 3.04 12.26 -8.41
CA ASP A 79 3.13 10.87 -8.85
C ASP A 79 3.38 9.95 -7.64
N ASP A 80 3.07 8.65 -7.81
CA ASP A 80 3.10 7.67 -6.72
C ASP A 80 4.52 7.43 -6.17
N ALA A 81 5.55 7.55 -7.03
CA ALA A 81 6.95 7.39 -6.62
C ALA A 81 7.91 8.37 -7.31
N GLY A 82 9.03 8.66 -6.66
CA GLY A 82 10.15 9.38 -7.27
C GLY A 82 10.90 8.49 -8.27
N VAL A 83 11.28 9.06 -9.43
CA VAL A 83 12.04 8.33 -10.46
C VAL A 83 13.34 9.06 -10.79
N TYR A 84 14.47 8.36 -10.61
CA TYR A 84 15.81 8.89 -10.86
C TYR A 84 16.54 8.07 -11.92
N ARG A 85 17.01 8.71 -12.99
CA ARG A 85 17.75 8.09 -14.08
C ARG A 85 19.17 7.72 -13.63
N LEU A 86 19.56 6.46 -13.79
CA LEU A 86 20.93 5.98 -13.61
C LEU A 86 21.70 5.93 -14.92
N SER A 87 21.03 5.52 -16.02
CA SER A 87 21.61 5.39 -17.34
C SER A 87 20.58 5.62 -18.43
N ALA A 88 20.94 5.43 -19.68
CA ALA A 88 20.01 5.51 -20.82
C ALA A 88 18.91 4.43 -20.77
N THR A 89 19.15 3.30 -20.08
CA THR A 89 18.25 2.13 -20.07
C THR A 89 17.71 1.82 -18.68
N GLN A 90 18.17 2.49 -17.62
CA GLN A 90 17.80 2.18 -16.24
C GLN A 90 17.52 3.44 -15.43
N ALA A 91 16.41 3.42 -14.71
CA ALA A 91 16.06 4.39 -13.68
C ALA A 91 15.61 3.67 -12.40
N LEU A 92 15.85 4.28 -11.25
CA LEU A 92 15.29 3.87 -9.97
C LEU A 92 13.89 4.42 -9.82
N VAL A 93 13.01 3.62 -9.24
CA VAL A 93 11.70 4.03 -8.70
C VAL A 93 11.79 3.85 -7.20
N THR A 94 11.55 4.91 -6.42
CA THR A 94 11.68 4.84 -4.97
C THR A 94 10.49 5.49 -4.27
N THR A 95 9.97 4.80 -3.27
CA THR A 95 8.80 5.23 -2.49
C THR A 95 8.91 4.80 -1.04
N VAL A 96 8.05 5.34 -0.19
CA VAL A 96 7.90 4.95 1.21
C VAL A 96 6.45 5.04 1.63
N ASP A 97 5.92 3.95 2.21
CA ASP A 97 4.58 3.95 2.79
C ASP A 97 4.56 3.13 4.08
N PHE A 98 3.96 3.68 5.14
CA PHE A 98 3.79 3.02 6.43
C PHE A 98 2.58 3.59 7.16
N PHE A 99 1.91 2.76 7.93
CA PHE A 99 0.67 3.15 8.60
C PHE A 99 0.36 2.24 9.81
N PRO A 100 -0.59 2.65 10.69
CA PRO A 100 -1.12 1.83 11.76
C PRO A 100 -2.00 0.69 11.24
N PRO A 101 -2.16 -0.43 12.01
CA PRO A 101 -2.95 -1.57 11.59
C PRO A 101 -4.44 -1.25 11.42
N MET A 102 -5.04 -1.86 10.38
CA MET A 102 -6.45 -1.81 10.04
C MET A 102 -7.16 -3.16 10.20
N VAL A 103 -6.39 -4.22 10.46
CA VAL A 103 -6.85 -5.58 10.75
C VAL A 103 -6.21 -6.08 12.05
N ASP A 104 -6.79 -7.09 12.70
CA ASP A 104 -6.31 -7.56 13.99
C ASP A 104 -5.23 -8.65 13.89
N ASP A 105 -5.17 -9.40 12.78
CA ASP A 105 -4.12 -10.39 12.55
C ASP A 105 -2.80 -9.72 12.16
N PRO A 106 -1.72 -9.87 12.97
CA PRO A 106 -0.44 -9.23 12.69
C PRO A 106 0.24 -9.71 11.41
N TYR A 107 0.09 -10.99 11.04
CA TYR A 107 0.64 -11.52 9.80
C TYR A 107 -0.03 -10.88 8.58
N VAL A 108 -1.36 -10.83 8.62
CA VAL A 108 -2.17 -10.19 7.57
C VAL A 108 -1.88 -8.69 7.49
N PHE A 109 -1.73 -8.00 8.62
CA PHE A 109 -1.32 -6.60 8.63
C PHE A 109 0.03 -6.40 7.93
N GLY A 110 1.01 -7.25 8.20
CA GLY A 110 2.31 -7.23 7.52
C GLY A 110 2.18 -7.42 6.00
N GLN A 111 1.34 -8.37 5.56
CA GLN A 111 1.07 -8.61 4.14
C GLN A 111 0.45 -7.36 3.47
N ILE A 112 -0.55 -6.74 4.09
CA ILE A 112 -1.22 -5.54 3.57
C ILE A 112 -0.24 -4.37 3.48
N ALA A 113 0.56 -4.13 4.52
CA ALA A 113 1.53 -3.06 4.54
C ALA A 113 2.59 -3.19 3.43
N ALA A 114 3.05 -4.42 3.18
CA ALA A 114 3.98 -4.69 2.09
C ALA A 114 3.31 -4.54 0.72
N ALA A 115 2.10 -5.08 0.52
CA ALA A 115 1.37 -4.97 -0.74
C ALA A 115 1.12 -3.50 -1.11
N ASN A 116 0.76 -2.67 -0.12
CA ASN A 116 0.53 -1.24 -0.31
C ASN A 116 1.82 -0.51 -0.70
N ALA A 117 2.92 -0.71 0.03
CA ALA A 117 4.18 -0.01 -0.27
C ALA A 117 4.83 -0.43 -1.60
N LEU A 118 4.57 -1.66 -2.07
CA LEU A 118 5.02 -2.14 -3.38
C LEU A 118 4.19 -1.55 -4.54
N SER A 119 2.97 -1.10 -4.26
CA SER A 119 1.98 -0.67 -5.26
C SER A 119 2.46 0.53 -6.08
N ASP A 120 3.06 1.53 -5.44
CA ASP A 120 3.59 2.72 -6.10
C ASP A 120 4.59 2.37 -7.21
N VAL A 121 5.45 1.37 -6.96
CA VAL A 121 6.42 0.92 -7.98
C VAL A 121 5.70 0.33 -9.18
N TYR A 122 4.63 -0.44 -8.95
CA TYR A 122 3.83 -1.02 -10.03
C TYR A 122 3.04 0.04 -10.81
N ALA A 123 2.49 1.05 -10.12
CA ALA A 123 1.78 2.17 -10.75
C ALA A 123 2.68 2.95 -11.74
N MET A 124 3.96 3.09 -11.40
CA MET A 124 4.97 3.71 -12.26
C MET A 124 5.48 2.81 -13.40
N GLY A 125 4.92 1.60 -13.58
CA GLY A 125 5.37 0.61 -14.56
C GLY A 125 6.72 -0.03 -14.22
N GLY A 126 7.15 0.10 -12.95
CA GLY A 126 8.41 -0.41 -12.43
C GLY A 126 8.30 -1.86 -11.91
N LYS A 127 9.47 -2.42 -11.60
CA LYS A 127 9.62 -3.72 -10.94
C LYS A 127 10.33 -3.53 -9.60
N PRO A 128 9.71 -3.90 -8.45
CA PRO A 128 10.38 -3.87 -7.15
C PRO A 128 11.65 -4.73 -7.13
N LEU A 129 12.69 -4.27 -6.44
CA LEU A 129 13.96 -4.97 -6.26
C LEU A 129 14.24 -5.25 -4.79
N VAL A 130 14.26 -4.19 -3.98
CA VAL A 130 14.62 -4.26 -2.57
C VAL A 130 13.66 -3.41 -1.73
N ALA A 131 13.52 -3.80 -0.46
CA ALA A 131 12.75 -3.06 0.52
C ALA A 131 13.52 -2.91 1.84
N LEU A 132 13.27 -1.81 2.54
CA LEU A 132 13.69 -1.57 3.92
C LEU A 132 12.44 -1.50 4.80
N GLY A 133 12.42 -2.28 5.90
CA GLY A 133 11.33 -2.25 6.86
C GLY A 133 11.36 -0.98 7.72
N ILE A 134 10.21 -0.35 7.92
CA ILE A 134 10.02 0.78 8.83
C ILE A 134 9.10 0.33 9.95
N VAL A 135 9.61 0.35 11.18
CA VAL A 135 8.92 -0.17 12.37
C VAL A 135 8.84 0.91 13.44
N ALA A 136 7.64 1.27 13.85
CA ALA A 136 7.35 1.97 15.09
C ALA A 136 6.57 0.99 15.99
N PHE A 137 7.15 0.57 17.14
CA PHE A 137 6.61 -0.52 17.94
C PHE A 137 6.42 -0.13 19.41
N PRO A 138 5.24 -0.37 20.02
CA PRO A 138 4.97 -0.04 21.41
C PRO A 138 5.56 -1.10 22.36
N THR A 139 6.89 -1.02 22.56
CA THR A 139 7.62 -1.92 23.45
C THR A 139 7.04 -1.89 24.86
N GLY A 140 6.78 -3.08 25.43
CA GLY A 140 6.16 -3.23 26.76
C GLY A 140 4.63 -3.26 26.71
N LYS A 141 3.98 -2.78 25.64
CA LYS A 141 2.52 -2.83 25.44
C LYS A 141 2.14 -4.05 24.58
N LEU A 142 2.88 -4.31 23.52
CA LEU A 142 2.70 -5.47 22.66
C LEU A 142 3.87 -6.47 22.79
N PRO A 143 3.60 -7.79 22.76
CA PRO A 143 4.66 -8.81 22.75
C PRO A 143 5.47 -8.73 21.44
N LEU A 144 6.80 -8.98 21.51
CA LEU A 144 7.66 -9.03 20.31
C LEU A 144 7.24 -10.10 19.30
N ALA A 145 6.52 -11.14 19.73
CA ALA A 145 5.92 -12.12 18.83
C ALA A 145 4.93 -11.51 17.83
N VAL A 146 4.26 -10.40 18.18
CA VAL A 146 3.40 -9.64 17.27
C VAL A 146 4.25 -9.02 16.17
N LEU A 147 5.37 -8.38 16.52
CA LEU A 147 6.30 -7.82 15.52
C LEU A 147 6.85 -8.91 14.59
N LEU A 148 7.27 -10.06 15.14
CA LEU A 148 7.75 -11.17 14.33
C LEU A 148 6.70 -11.58 13.28
N ARG A 149 5.44 -11.73 13.66
CA ARG A 149 4.36 -12.09 12.73
C ARG A 149 4.15 -11.03 11.65
N ILE A 150 4.23 -9.75 11.98
CA ILE A 150 4.15 -8.64 11.01
C ILE A 150 5.27 -8.76 9.97
N LEU A 151 6.51 -8.96 10.43
CA LEU A 151 7.68 -9.09 9.56
C LEU A 151 7.61 -10.34 8.66
N GLU A 152 7.10 -11.46 9.18
CA GLU A 152 6.88 -12.69 8.40
C GLU A 152 5.87 -12.44 7.27
N GLY A 153 4.72 -11.81 7.57
CA GLY A 153 3.71 -11.50 6.57
C GLY A 153 4.21 -10.54 5.49
N ALA A 154 4.96 -9.51 5.88
CA ALA A 154 5.58 -8.59 4.94
C ALA A 154 6.62 -9.27 4.06
N GLY A 155 7.48 -10.11 4.66
CA GLY A 155 8.51 -10.88 3.95
C GLY A 155 7.92 -11.81 2.89
N GLU A 156 6.77 -12.42 3.19
CA GLU A 156 6.04 -13.27 2.24
C GLU A 156 5.57 -12.47 1.01
N ARG A 157 4.99 -11.29 1.19
CA ARG A 157 4.53 -10.44 0.07
C ARG A 157 5.68 -9.85 -0.75
N VAL A 158 6.76 -9.40 -0.09
CA VAL A 158 7.98 -8.93 -0.76
C VAL A 158 8.60 -10.04 -1.60
N LYS A 159 8.66 -11.27 -1.08
CA LYS A 159 9.11 -12.45 -1.83
C LYS A 159 8.20 -12.75 -3.02
N ALA A 160 6.88 -12.68 -2.85
CA ALA A 160 5.91 -12.88 -3.93
C ALA A 160 6.08 -11.84 -5.05
N ALA A 161 6.46 -10.60 -4.71
CA ALA A 161 6.81 -9.53 -5.66
C ALA A 161 8.15 -9.78 -6.39
N GLY A 162 8.89 -10.82 -6.04
CA GLY A 162 10.24 -11.09 -6.57
C GLY A 162 11.31 -10.12 -6.04
N ALA A 163 11.04 -9.46 -4.91
CA ALA A 163 11.95 -8.54 -4.23
C ALA A 163 12.48 -9.15 -2.92
N VAL A 164 13.40 -8.46 -2.25
CA VAL A 164 13.99 -8.88 -0.97
C VAL A 164 14.00 -7.74 0.04
N ILE A 165 13.76 -8.07 1.32
CA ILE A 165 14.00 -7.13 2.43
C ILE A 165 15.49 -7.22 2.78
N ILE A 166 16.20 -6.08 2.70
CA ILE A 166 17.65 -6.01 2.93
C ILE A 166 18.05 -5.31 4.23
N GLY A 167 17.08 -4.85 5.02
CA GLY A 167 17.29 -4.14 6.27
C GLY A 167 16.09 -3.31 6.65
N GLY A 168 16.33 -2.27 7.43
CA GLY A 168 15.27 -1.37 7.87
C GLY A 168 15.67 -0.56 9.10
N HIS A 169 14.70 0.16 9.65
CA HIS A 169 14.85 0.93 10.88
C HIS A 169 13.71 0.67 11.84
N SER A 170 14.00 0.65 13.14
CA SER A 170 13.00 0.45 14.18
C SER A 170 13.17 1.43 15.31
N LEU A 171 12.05 1.91 15.85
CA LEU A 171 12.02 2.77 17.02
C LEU A 171 10.88 2.36 17.97
N THR A 172 10.99 2.75 19.24
CA THR A 172 9.91 2.64 20.20
C THR A 172 8.94 3.81 20.01
N ASP A 173 7.64 3.51 19.86
CA ASP A 173 6.57 4.48 19.68
C ASP A 173 5.33 3.97 20.41
N PRO A 174 4.52 4.82 21.05
CA PRO A 174 3.32 4.40 21.76
C PRO A 174 2.25 3.76 20.86
N GLU A 175 2.31 3.99 19.54
CA GLU A 175 1.38 3.47 18.55
C GLU A 175 2.10 2.64 17.48
N LEU A 176 1.64 1.40 17.28
CA LEU A 176 2.19 0.51 16.26
C LEU A 176 2.03 1.10 14.85
N LYS A 177 3.14 1.18 14.10
CA LYS A 177 3.14 1.49 12.67
C LYS A 177 4.15 0.59 11.97
N TYR A 178 3.81 0.13 10.79
CA TYR A 178 4.68 -0.67 9.95
C TYR A 178 4.49 -0.33 8.48
N GLY A 179 5.57 -0.45 7.72
CA GLY A 179 5.59 -0.32 6.28
C GLY A 179 6.97 -0.50 5.71
N LEU A 180 7.15 -0.10 4.47
CA LEU A 180 8.39 -0.29 3.72
C LEU A 180 8.80 0.99 3.00
N ALA A 181 10.11 1.21 2.91
CA ALA A 181 10.69 1.99 1.83
C ALA A 181 11.09 1.01 0.73
N VAL A 182 10.55 1.20 -0.49
CA VAL A 182 10.75 0.29 -1.62
C VAL A 182 11.57 0.96 -2.69
N THR A 183 12.54 0.24 -3.22
CA THR A 183 13.27 0.63 -4.43
C THR A 183 13.06 -0.41 -5.51
N GLY A 184 12.64 0.06 -6.68
CA GLY A 184 12.47 -0.73 -7.88
C GLY A 184 13.22 -0.13 -9.06
N THR A 185 13.06 -0.72 -10.23
CA THR A 185 13.65 -0.22 -11.49
C THR A 185 12.62 -0.15 -12.60
N VAL A 186 12.86 0.78 -13.53
CA VAL A 186 12.08 0.94 -14.75
C VAL A 186 13.01 1.41 -15.87
N HIS A 187 12.66 1.11 -17.12
CA HIS A 187 13.33 1.74 -18.26
C HIS A 187 12.90 3.22 -18.36
N PRO A 188 13.81 4.21 -18.50
CA PRO A 188 13.45 5.63 -18.48
C PRO A 188 12.33 6.04 -19.44
N SER A 189 12.27 5.41 -20.64
CA SER A 189 11.24 5.67 -21.64
C SER A 189 9.92 4.92 -21.42
N ARG A 190 9.81 4.09 -20.36
CA ARG A 190 8.63 3.28 -20.03
C ARG A 190 8.00 3.66 -18.70
N VAL A 191 8.44 4.77 -18.11
CA VAL A 191 7.82 5.31 -16.88
C VAL A 191 6.39 5.71 -17.20
N VAL A 192 5.45 5.11 -16.50
CA VAL A 192 4.04 5.53 -16.50
C VAL A 192 3.88 6.56 -15.40
N ARG A 193 3.14 7.62 -15.66
CA ARG A 193 2.94 8.75 -14.73
C ARG A 193 1.46 8.92 -14.41
N ASN A 194 1.17 9.68 -13.37
CA ASN A 194 -0.19 10.12 -13.08
C ASN A 194 -0.76 10.99 -14.21
N GLY A 195 0.07 11.86 -14.79
CA GLY A 195 -0.32 12.70 -15.93
C GLY A 195 -0.14 12.00 -17.28
N GLY A 196 -0.99 12.37 -18.25
CA GLY A 196 -0.92 11.87 -19.62
C GLY A 196 -2.22 11.30 -20.19
N ALA A 197 -3.29 11.28 -19.39
CA ALA A 197 -4.63 10.88 -19.83
C ALA A 197 -5.14 11.77 -20.98
N ARG A 198 -5.80 11.17 -21.96
CA ARG A 198 -6.23 11.83 -23.19
C ARG A 198 -7.74 11.80 -23.34
N VAL A 199 -8.31 12.86 -23.92
CA VAL A 199 -9.74 12.87 -24.27
C VAL A 199 -10.07 11.66 -25.15
N GLY A 200 -11.10 10.92 -24.77
CA GLY A 200 -11.51 9.67 -25.42
C GLY A 200 -10.99 8.41 -24.76
N ASP A 201 -10.04 8.49 -23.81
CA ASP A 201 -9.60 7.32 -23.05
C ASP A 201 -10.73 6.77 -22.17
N LEU A 202 -10.66 5.46 -21.90
CA LEU A 202 -11.45 4.81 -20.86
C LEU A 202 -10.61 4.69 -19.57
N LEU A 203 -11.31 4.70 -18.45
CA LEU A 203 -10.75 4.56 -17.11
C LEU A 203 -11.01 3.14 -16.59
N VAL A 204 -9.96 2.41 -16.30
CA VAL A 204 -10.03 1.03 -15.76
C VAL A 204 -9.59 1.04 -14.31
N LEU A 205 -10.42 0.51 -13.41
CA LEU A 205 -10.11 0.28 -12.00
C LEU A 205 -9.85 -1.22 -11.78
N THR A 206 -8.73 -1.58 -11.15
CA THR A 206 -8.28 -2.98 -11.09
C THR A 206 -8.67 -3.74 -9.83
N LYS A 207 -9.13 -3.06 -8.78
CA LYS A 207 -9.67 -3.66 -7.54
C LYS A 207 -10.94 -2.94 -7.09
N PRO A 208 -11.83 -3.59 -6.32
CA PRO A 208 -13.02 -2.97 -5.78
C PRO A 208 -12.71 -1.91 -4.70
N LEU A 209 -13.66 -0.99 -4.50
CA LEU A 209 -13.63 0.06 -3.48
C LEU A 209 -14.30 -0.38 -2.17
N GLY A 210 -14.01 0.33 -1.08
CA GLY A 210 -14.67 0.17 0.21
C GLY A 210 -13.77 -0.36 1.33
N THR A 211 -12.45 -0.43 1.12
CA THR A 211 -11.53 -0.96 2.14
C THR A 211 -11.57 -0.14 3.45
N GLY A 212 -11.66 1.19 3.37
CA GLY A 212 -11.76 2.04 4.56
C GLY A 212 -13.07 1.84 5.32
N ILE A 213 -14.19 1.76 4.61
CA ILE A 213 -15.52 1.49 5.19
C ILE A 213 -15.53 0.13 5.87
N VAL A 214 -15.08 -0.94 5.19
CA VAL A 214 -15.04 -2.30 5.75
C VAL A 214 -14.09 -2.38 6.94
N CYS A 215 -12.88 -1.79 6.86
CA CYS A 215 -11.94 -1.74 7.98
C CYS A 215 -12.51 -0.96 9.18
N THR A 216 -13.32 0.08 8.95
CA THR A 216 -14.07 0.75 10.02
C THR A 216 -15.06 -0.22 10.68
N GLY A 217 -15.77 -1.01 9.87
CA GLY A 217 -16.67 -2.07 10.35
C GLY A 217 -15.94 -3.14 11.16
N ILE A 218 -14.75 -3.59 10.74
CA ILE A 218 -13.89 -4.53 11.48
C ILE A 218 -13.50 -3.95 12.83
N LYS A 219 -12.99 -2.72 12.86
CA LYS A 219 -12.62 -2.03 14.11
C LYS A 219 -13.79 -1.92 15.08
N LYS A 220 -14.99 -1.64 14.57
CA LYS A 220 -16.24 -1.50 15.33
C LYS A 220 -16.93 -2.84 15.62
N ARG A 221 -16.42 -3.97 15.09
CA ARG A 221 -16.97 -5.34 15.24
C ARG A 221 -18.38 -5.50 14.65
N VAL A 222 -18.67 -4.81 13.57
CA VAL A 222 -19.95 -4.88 12.86
C VAL A 222 -19.81 -5.46 11.43
N ALA A 223 -18.57 -5.58 10.94
CA ALA A 223 -18.29 -6.30 9.72
C ALA A 223 -18.54 -7.81 9.91
N LYS A 224 -19.14 -8.45 8.91
CA LYS A 224 -19.28 -9.91 8.86
C LYS A 224 -17.94 -10.55 8.52
N ALA A 225 -17.73 -11.80 8.94
CA ALA A 225 -16.48 -12.52 8.66
C ALA A 225 -16.17 -12.64 7.16
N GLU A 226 -17.21 -12.81 6.34
CA GLU A 226 -17.08 -12.84 4.88
C GLU A 226 -16.63 -11.48 4.30
N GLU A 227 -17.20 -10.36 4.80
CA GLU A 227 -16.83 -9.00 4.38
C GLU A 227 -15.36 -8.70 4.74
N GLU A 228 -14.93 -9.09 5.94
CA GLU A 228 -13.53 -8.99 6.38
C GLU A 228 -12.61 -9.84 5.51
N ALA A 229 -13.00 -11.06 5.18
CA ALA A 229 -12.20 -11.96 4.34
C ALA A 229 -12.00 -11.40 2.93
N PHE A 230 -13.06 -10.87 2.29
CA PHE A 230 -12.98 -10.26 0.96
C PHE A 230 -12.11 -8.99 0.96
N ALA A 231 -12.29 -8.11 1.94
CA ALA A 231 -11.49 -6.89 2.06
C ALA A 231 -10.00 -7.23 2.28
N THR A 232 -9.71 -8.19 3.16
CA THR A 232 -8.36 -8.68 3.42
C THR A 232 -7.74 -9.28 2.15
N ALA A 233 -8.44 -10.16 1.44
CA ALA A 233 -7.98 -10.76 0.19
C ALA A 233 -7.66 -9.70 -0.87
N SER A 234 -8.50 -8.66 -0.98
CA SER A 234 -8.24 -7.54 -1.89
C SER A 234 -6.99 -6.76 -1.49
N MET A 235 -6.82 -6.43 -0.20
CA MET A 235 -5.68 -5.64 0.28
C MET A 235 -4.35 -6.38 0.21
N ILE A 236 -4.29 -7.69 0.42
CA ILE A 236 -3.05 -8.48 0.28
C ILE A 236 -2.66 -8.78 -1.17
N THR A 237 -3.60 -8.63 -2.12
CA THR A 237 -3.32 -8.85 -3.54
C THR A 237 -2.41 -7.77 -4.07
N LEU A 238 -1.28 -8.17 -4.69
CA LEU A 238 -0.33 -7.25 -5.33
C LEU A 238 -0.94 -6.61 -6.59
N ASN A 239 -0.50 -5.41 -6.93
CA ASN A 239 -0.80 -4.76 -8.20
C ASN A 239 0.19 -5.15 -9.32
N ASP A 240 0.99 -6.18 -9.11
CA ASP A 240 2.06 -6.67 -10.00
C ASP A 240 1.58 -7.07 -11.39
N VAL A 241 0.45 -7.81 -11.45
CA VAL A 241 -0.13 -8.26 -12.72
C VAL A 241 -0.61 -7.07 -13.55
N ALA A 242 -1.32 -6.13 -12.93
CA ALA A 242 -1.82 -4.94 -13.63
C ALA A 242 -0.66 -4.01 -14.02
N GLY A 243 0.25 -3.70 -13.08
CA GLY A 243 1.43 -2.87 -13.33
C GLY A 243 2.34 -3.43 -14.43
N GLY A 244 2.55 -4.77 -14.43
CA GLY A 244 3.33 -5.45 -15.46
C GLY A 244 2.75 -5.39 -16.88
N LEU A 245 1.47 -5.05 -17.01
CA LEU A 245 0.77 -4.92 -18.29
C LEU A 245 0.68 -3.48 -18.81
N LEU A 246 0.92 -2.45 -17.97
CA LEU A 246 0.74 -1.04 -18.34
C LEU A 246 1.44 -0.67 -19.64
N THR A 247 2.73 -0.96 -19.75
CA THR A 247 3.54 -0.65 -20.94
C THR A 247 3.09 -1.47 -22.17
N ARG A 248 2.69 -2.73 -21.97
CA ARG A 248 2.21 -3.59 -23.07
C ARG A 248 0.95 -3.06 -23.72
N PHE A 249 0.08 -2.43 -22.95
CA PHE A 249 -1.18 -1.87 -23.43
C PHE A 249 -1.12 -0.37 -23.71
N ASP A 250 0.09 0.24 -23.67
CA ASP A 250 0.33 1.66 -23.89
C ASP A 250 -0.54 2.54 -22.97
N ALA A 251 -0.53 2.26 -21.66
CA ALA A 251 -1.23 3.07 -20.69
C ALA A 251 -0.76 4.53 -20.77
N HIS A 252 -1.71 5.45 -20.94
CA HIS A 252 -1.41 6.88 -21.05
C HIS A 252 -1.13 7.51 -19.68
N ALA A 253 -1.81 7.04 -18.64
CA ALA A 253 -1.63 7.48 -17.26
C ALA A 253 -2.06 6.37 -16.31
N CYS A 254 -1.46 6.36 -15.10
CA CYS A 254 -1.78 5.40 -14.06
C CYS A 254 -1.48 6.02 -12.69
N THR A 255 -2.29 5.66 -11.68
CA THR A 255 -2.02 5.86 -10.27
C THR A 255 -2.61 4.69 -9.50
N ASP A 256 -2.13 4.41 -8.28
CA ASP A 256 -2.84 3.51 -7.38
C ASP A 256 -3.87 4.29 -6.55
N VAL A 257 -4.97 3.63 -6.19
CA VAL A 257 -6.06 4.25 -5.45
C VAL A 257 -5.89 3.95 -3.96
N THR A 258 -5.39 4.92 -3.20
CA THR A 258 -5.08 4.77 -1.78
C THR A 258 -5.75 5.84 -0.90
N GLY A 259 -5.02 6.50 -0.02
CA GLY A 259 -5.53 7.35 1.06
C GLY A 259 -6.37 8.55 0.62
N PHE A 260 -6.15 9.07 -0.56
CA PHE A 260 -6.94 10.19 -1.10
C PHE A 260 -8.20 9.74 -1.82
N SER A 261 -8.49 8.43 -1.85
CA SER A 261 -9.69 7.84 -2.46
C SER A 261 -9.67 7.81 -3.99
N LEU A 262 -10.66 7.12 -4.59
CA LEU A 262 -10.84 7.16 -6.04
C LEU A 262 -10.98 8.59 -6.55
N ALA A 263 -11.86 9.41 -5.94
CA ALA A 263 -12.10 10.76 -6.39
C ALA A 263 -10.87 11.68 -6.26
N GLY A 264 -10.07 11.49 -5.21
CA GLY A 264 -8.85 12.27 -4.99
C GLY A 264 -7.76 11.95 -6.01
N HIS A 265 -7.40 10.66 -6.11
CA HIS A 265 -6.37 10.23 -7.07
C HIS A 265 -6.79 10.47 -8.53
N ALA A 266 -8.08 10.27 -8.86
CA ALA A 266 -8.62 10.65 -10.16
C ALA A 266 -8.50 12.17 -10.43
N THR A 267 -8.67 13.00 -9.40
CA THR A 267 -8.49 14.47 -9.53
C THR A 267 -7.03 14.81 -9.78
N GLU A 268 -6.09 14.24 -9.02
CA GLU A 268 -4.66 14.46 -9.22
C GLU A 268 -4.21 14.02 -10.62
N MET A 269 -4.65 12.84 -11.04
CA MET A 269 -4.37 12.28 -12.36
C MET A 269 -4.93 13.14 -13.49
N ALA A 270 -6.17 13.66 -13.36
CA ALA A 270 -6.78 14.55 -14.35
C ALA A 270 -6.10 15.93 -14.38
N GLU A 271 -5.77 16.52 -13.23
CA GLU A 271 -5.04 17.80 -13.14
C GLU A 271 -3.65 17.68 -13.77
N ALA A 272 -2.90 16.59 -13.49
CA ALA A 272 -1.60 16.32 -14.11
C ALA A 272 -1.68 16.05 -15.62
N SER A 273 -2.85 15.65 -16.12
CA SER A 273 -3.11 15.44 -17.56
C SER A 273 -3.56 16.70 -18.31
N GLY A 274 -3.65 17.85 -17.63
CA GLY A 274 -3.99 19.15 -18.23
C GLY A 274 -5.49 19.45 -18.24
N ARG A 275 -6.06 19.74 -19.42
CA ARG A 275 -7.46 20.18 -19.52
C ARG A 275 -8.44 19.05 -19.79
N VAL A 276 -8.38 18.02 -18.98
CA VAL A 276 -9.31 16.89 -19.04
C VAL A 276 -10.24 16.86 -17.83
N ARG A 277 -11.33 16.13 -17.94
CA ARG A 277 -12.25 15.77 -16.87
C ARG A 277 -12.49 14.28 -16.93
N PHE A 278 -12.49 13.63 -15.78
CA PHE A 278 -12.85 12.23 -15.65
C PHE A 278 -14.36 12.13 -15.35
N GLU A 279 -15.07 11.41 -16.20
CA GLU A 279 -16.48 11.07 -16.03
C GLU A 279 -16.57 9.61 -15.60
N ILE A 280 -17.00 9.40 -14.35
CA ILE A 280 -17.10 8.08 -13.71
C ILE A 280 -18.57 7.68 -13.68
N ASP A 281 -18.88 6.50 -14.20
CA ASP A 281 -20.18 5.86 -14.12
C ASP A 281 -20.28 5.08 -12.79
N SER A 282 -21.10 5.57 -11.87
CA SER A 282 -21.26 4.98 -10.55
C SER A 282 -21.82 3.56 -10.59
N SER A 283 -22.61 3.22 -11.65
CA SER A 283 -23.17 1.87 -11.84
C SER A 283 -22.11 0.83 -12.15
N GLN A 284 -20.93 1.24 -12.64
CA GLN A 284 -19.81 0.37 -12.98
C GLN A 284 -18.78 0.27 -11.86
N LEU A 285 -18.96 0.97 -10.75
CA LEU A 285 -18.00 0.92 -9.64
C LEU A 285 -18.06 -0.42 -8.90
N PRO A 286 -17.00 -1.21 -8.92
CA PRO A 286 -16.95 -2.44 -8.16
C PRO A 286 -16.79 -2.13 -6.66
N LEU A 287 -17.68 -2.67 -5.83
CA LEU A 287 -17.61 -2.54 -4.38
C LEU A 287 -17.27 -3.85 -3.71
N LEU A 288 -16.51 -3.79 -2.62
CA LEU A 288 -16.33 -4.92 -1.71
C LEU A 288 -17.66 -5.31 -1.06
N PRO A 289 -17.92 -6.60 -0.80
CA PRO A 289 -19.07 -7.04 -0.02
C PRO A 289 -19.15 -6.28 1.31
N GLY A 290 -20.36 -5.86 1.67
CA GLY A 290 -20.62 -5.10 2.90
C GLY A 290 -20.40 -3.59 2.80
N THR A 291 -19.71 -3.07 1.77
CA THR A 291 -19.43 -1.64 1.65
C THR A 291 -20.70 -0.80 1.67
N ALA A 292 -21.70 -1.15 0.85
CA ALA A 292 -22.96 -0.40 0.80
C ALA A 292 -23.69 -0.43 2.15
N ARG A 293 -23.88 -1.62 2.72
CA ARG A 293 -24.54 -1.79 4.03
C ARG A 293 -23.84 -0.97 5.13
N LEU A 294 -22.52 -1.10 5.24
CA LEU A 294 -21.75 -0.42 6.28
C LEU A 294 -21.76 1.11 6.09
N ALA A 295 -21.73 1.59 4.85
CA ALA A 295 -21.84 3.02 4.56
C ALA A 295 -23.23 3.57 4.92
N ASP A 296 -24.30 2.86 4.57
CA ASP A 296 -25.69 3.23 4.91
C ASP A 296 -25.92 3.20 6.44
N ASP A 297 -25.26 2.29 7.16
CA ASP A 297 -25.24 2.23 8.62
C ASP A 297 -24.34 3.32 9.27
N GLY A 298 -23.67 4.17 8.47
CA GLY A 298 -22.85 5.30 8.93
C GLY A 298 -21.41 4.94 9.33
N TYR A 299 -20.92 3.74 9.02
CA TYR A 299 -19.53 3.33 9.29
C TYR A 299 -18.56 3.87 8.23
N VAL A 300 -18.47 5.19 8.15
CA VAL A 300 -17.58 5.90 7.22
C VAL A 300 -16.31 6.39 7.91
N THR A 301 -15.25 6.63 7.14
CA THR A 301 -13.96 7.05 7.67
C THR A 301 -13.88 8.56 7.89
N GLY A 302 -13.12 9.02 8.90
CA GLY A 302 -12.78 10.45 9.01
C GLY A 302 -11.95 10.96 7.81
N GLY A 303 -11.23 10.06 7.14
CA GLY A 303 -10.50 10.35 5.90
C GLY A 303 -11.42 10.72 4.75
N ALA A 304 -12.57 10.05 4.61
CA ALA A 304 -13.58 10.37 3.57
C ALA A 304 -14.08 11.82 3.67
N ARG A 305 -14.31 12.31 4.91
CA ARG A 305 -14.69 13.72 5.12
C ARG A 305 -13.57 14.66 4.65
N ARG A 306 -12.33 14.44 5.07
CA ARG A 306 -11.19 15.27 4.66
C ARG A 306 -10.99 15.27 3.14
N ASN A 307 -11.15 14.12 2.50
CA ASN A 307 -11.06 13.99 1.04
C ASN A 307 -12.16 14.82 0.36
N ARG A 308 -13.41 14.73 0.84
CA ARG A 308 -14.54 15.50 0.31
C ARG A 308 -14.32 17.01 0.46
N ASP A 309 -13.89 17.46 1.65
CA ASP A 309 -13.62 18.87 1.94
C ASP A 309 -12.50 19.41 1.04
N TRP A 310 -11.42 18.64 0.87
CA TRP A 310 -10.32 19.01 -0.02
C TRP A 310 -10.72 19.07 -1.49
N LEU A 311 -11.55 18.15 -1.96
CA LEU A 311 -12.02 18.13 -3.35
C LEU A 311 -12.91 19.31 -3.66
N GLY A 312 -13.82 19.68 -2.77
CA GLY A 312 -14.71 20.85 -2.93
C GLY A 312 -15.38 20.87 -4.29
N ALA A 313 -15.29 22.01 -5.00
CA ALA A 313 -15.90 22.21 -6.31
C ALA A 313 -15.26 21.38 -7.46
N ARG A 314 -14.15 20.69 -7.21
CA ARG A 314 -13.50 19.82 -8.22
C ARG A 314 -14.23 18.49 -8.40
N LEU A 315 -15.01 18.06 -7.42
CA LEU A 315 -15.81 16.85 -7.46
C LEU A 315 -17.30 17.21 -7.61
N ALA A 316 -17.94 16.68 -8.65
CA ALA A 316 -19.40 16.73 -8.79
C ALA A 316 -19.95 15.30 -8.72
N ILE A 317 -20.94 15.07 -7.86
CA ILE A 317 -21.65 13.78 -7.76
C ILE A 317 -23.12 14.06 -8.08
N ALA A 318 -23.66 13.36 -9.07
CA ALA A 318 -25.04 13.50 -9.51
C ALA A 318 -26.03 13.11 -8.39
N ARG A 319 -27.22 13.70 -8.40
CA ARG A 319 -28.20 13.55 -7.29
C ARG A 319 -28.75 12.13 -7.14
N ASP A 320 -28.77 11.37 -8.21
CA ASP A 320 -29.24 9.99 -8.30
C ASP A 320 -28.23 8.94 -7.86
N VAL A 321 -26.96 9.30 -7.69
CA VAL A 321 -25.93 8.40 -7.09
C VAL A 321 -26.32 8.07 -5.66
N THR A 322 -26.36 6.79 -5.30
CA THR A 322 -26.76 6.32 -3.97
C THR A 322 -25.85 6.83 -2.86
N PRO A 323 -26.35 6.99 -1.61
CA PRO A 323 -25.53 7.42 -0.48
C PRO A 323 -24.27 6.57 -0.30
N ALA A 324 -24.38 5.24 -0.38
CA ALA A 324 -23.25 4.33 -0.25
C ALA A 324 -22.17 4.57 -1.31
N LEU A 325 -22.54 4.78 -2.56
CA LEU A 325 -21.59 5.09 -3.65
C LEU A 325 -20.94 6.46 -3.47
N ARG A 326 -21.71 7.47 -2.99
CA ARG A 326 -21.15 8.80 -2.64
C ARG A 326 -20.06 8.69 -1.56
N GLU A 327 -20.22 7.80 -0.59
CA GLU A 327 -19.21 7.55 0.42
C GLU A 327 -18.05 6.75 -0.15
N ALA A 328 -18.30 5.70 -0.95
CA ALA A 328 -17.26 4.84 -1.50
C ALA A 328 -16.27 5.58 -2.42
N VAL A 329 -16.73 6.57 -3.21
CA VAL A 329 -15.84 7.33 -4.11
C VAL A 329 -14.88 8.26 -3.39
N VAL A 330 -15.17 8.64 -2.14
CA VAL A 330 -14.30 9.47 -1.28
C VAL A 330 -13.66 8.69 -0.14
N ASP A 331 -13.96 7.38 -0.02
CA ASP A 331 -13.41 6.49 1.01
C ASP A 331 -11.93 6.23 0.78
N PRO A 332 -11.03 6.51 1.77
CA PRO A 332 -9.63 6.12 1.68
C PRO A 332 -9.48 4.62 1.46
N GLN A 333 -8.72 4.23 0.45
CA GLN A 333 -8.40 2.83 0.23
C GLN A 333 -7.03 2.48 0.84
N THR A 334 -6.90 1.28 1.36
CA THR A 334 -5.62 0.69 1.75
C THR A 334 -5.30 -0.41 0.77
N SER A 335 -4.12 -0.35 0.14
CA SER A 335 -3.71 -1.29 -0.91
C SER A 335 -4.79 -1.47 -1.99
N GLY A 336 -5.33 -0.35 -2.46
CA GLY A 336 -6.35 -0.35 -3.52
C GLY A 336 -5.81 -0.76 -4.88
N GLY A 337 -6.66 -0.73 -5.89
CA GLY A 337 -6.30 -1.06 -7.26
C GLY A 337 -5.64 0.10 -7.99
N LEU A 338 -5.13 -0.19 -9.18
CA LEU A 338 -4.68 0.84 -10.12
C LEU A 338 -5.88 1.47 -10.82
N LEU A 339 -5.83 2.79 -11.00
CA LEU A 339 -6.68 3.55 -11.91
C LEU A 339 -5.86 3.84 -13.17
N VAL A 340 -6.26 3.27 -14.30
CA VAL A 340 -5.49 3.30 -15.54
C VAL A 340 -6.29 3.98 -16.65
N SER A 341 -5.67 4.94 -17.35
CA SER A 341 -6.22 5.61 -18.54
C SER A 341 -5.64 5.00 -19.80
N LEU A 342 -6.51 4.52 -20.69
CA LEU A 342 -6.14 3.80 -21.90
C LEU A 342 -7.04 4.18 -23.08
N ALA A 343 -6.51 4.15 -24.31
CA ALA A 343 -7.34 4.21 -25.50
C ALA A 343 -8.40 3.07 -25.49
N PRO A 344 -9.63 3.28 -26.00
CA PRO A 344 -10.78 2.37 -25.81
C PRO A 344 -10.46 0.90 -26.12
N LYS A 345 -9.96 0.60 -27.32
CA LYS A 345 -9.59 -0.77 -27.72
C LYS A 345 -8.50 -1.40 -26.82
N LYS A 346 -7.60 -0.58 -26.28
CA LYS A 346 -6.57 -1.04 -25.34
C LYS A 346 -7.13 -1.29 -23.95
N ALA A 347 -8.07 -0.46 -23.50
CA ALA A 347 -8.76 -0.64 -22.21
C ALA A 347 -9.55 -1.97 -22.17
N GLU A 348 -10.35 -2.26 -23.21
CA GLU A 348 -11.08 -3.52 -23.34
C GLU A 348 -10.15 -4.74 -23.35
N ALA A 349 -9.05 -4.64 -24.11
CA ALA A 349 -8.05 -5.71 -24.17
C ALA A 349 -7.27 -5.87 -22.87
N PHE A 350 -6.99 -4.79 -22.14
CA PHE A 350 -6.37 -4.79 -20.82
C PHE A 350 -7.28 -5.44 -19.78
N GLU A 351 -8.54 -5.02 -19.71
CA GLU A 351 -9.57 -5.61 -18.86
C GLU A 351 -9.68 -7.12 -19.08
N LYS A 352 -9.82 -7.56 -20.36
CA LYS A 352 -9.86 -8.98 -20.73
C LYS A 352 -8.59 -9.73 -20.30
N ALA A 353 -7.42 -9.11 -20.45
CA ALA A 353 -6.15 -9.71 -20.04
C ALA A 353 -6.02 -9.88 -18.52
N LEU A 354 -6.61 -8.98 -17.73
CA LEU A 354 -6.68 -9.06 -16.27
C LEU A 354 -7.68 -10.14 -15.83
N HIS A 355 -8.85 -10.20 -16.44
CA HIS A 355 -9.83 -11.27 -16.20
C HIS A 355 -9.24 -12.67 -16.45
N ALA A 356 -8.49 -12.83 -17.53
CA ALA A 356 -7.82 -14.10 -17.85
C ALA A 356 -6.76 -14.51 -16.80
N ARG A 357 -6.36 -13.60 -15.90
CA ARG A 357 -5.43 -13.81 -14.79
C ARG A 357 -6.12 -13.85 -13.42
N GLY A 358 -7.44 -13.98 -13.41
CA GLY A 358 -8.24 -14.11 -12.19
C GLY A 358 -8.53 -12.81 -11.45
N LEU A 359 -8.13 -11.65 -12.01
CA LEU A 359 -8.50 -10.35 -11.46
C LEU A 359 -9.91 -9.94 -11.92
N ARG A 360 -10.49 -8.96 -11.23
CA ARG A 360 -11.82 -8.42 -11.54
C ARG A 360 -11.77 -6.90 -11.76
N PRO A 361 -11.11 -6.44 -12.84
CA PRO A 361 -11.11 -5.02 -13.21
C PRO A 361 -12.50 -4.61 -13.68
N ALA A 362 -12.72 -3.28 -13.73
CA ALA A 362 -13.91 -2.70 -14.34
C ALA A 362 -13.54 -1.44 -15.11
N ILE A 363 -14.14 -1.25 -16.29
CA ILE A 363 -14.14 0.03 -16.99
C ILE A 363 -15.18 0.92 -16.30
N ILE A 364 -14.71 1.90 -15.53
CA ILE A 364 -15.54 2.72 -14.64
C ILE A 364 -15.89 4.10 -15.19
N GLY A 365 -15.41 4.45 -16.39
CA GLY A 365 -15.64 5.78 -16.92
C GLY A 365 -14.76 6.11 -18.10
N ARG A 366 -14.73 7.39 -18.42
CA ARG A 366 -14.00 7.93 -19.58
C ARG A 366 -13.40 9.30 -19.31
N VAL A 367 -12.45 9.67 -20.14
CA VAL A 367 -11.80 10.98 -20.13
C VAL A 367 -12.46 11.90 -21.17
N THR A 368 -12.89 13.07 -20.72
CA THR A 368 -13.52 14.09 -21.58
C THR A 368 -12.75 15.41 -21.51
N ALA A 369 -13.05 16.34 -22.44
CA ALA A 369 -12.49 17.69 -22.38
C ALA A 369 -13.14 18.48 -21.22
N ARG A 370 -12.32 19.12 -20.38
CA ARG A 370 -12.82 20.00 -19.32
C ARG A 370 -13.13 21.39 -19.86
N PRO A 371 -14.38 21.87 -19.76
CA PRO A 371 -14.73 23.24 -20.18
C PRO A 371 -13.87 24.28 -19.45
N ARG A 372 -13.59 25.41 -20.12
CA ARG A 372 -12.73 26.46 -19.52
C ARG A 372 -13.30 27.10 -18.26
N THR A 373 -14.62 27.15 -18.16
CA THR A 373 -15.38 27.76 -17.04
C THR A 373 -15.70 26.74 -15.93
N SER A 374 -15.39 25.45 -16.12
CA SER A 374 -15.72 24.41 -15.15
C SER A 374 -14.60 24.20 -14.13
N ALA A 375 -14.96 24.30 -12.85
CA ALA A 375 -14.11 23.85 -11.74
C ALA A 375 -14.09 22.33 -11.60
N VAL A 376 -15.11 21.62 -12.13
CA VAL A 376 -15.26 20.16 -11.98
C VAL A 376 -14.19 19.44 -12.77
N VAL A 377 -13.40 18.64 -12.05
CA VAL A 377 -12.31 17.80 -12.58
C VAL A 377 -12.74 16.33 -12.65
N VAL A 378 -13.52 15.88 -11.66
CA VAL A 378 -14.13 14.55 -11.62
C VAL A 378 -15.65 14.69 -11.49
N ALA A 379 -16.39 14.02 -12.37
CA ALA A 379 -17.85 13.93 -12.32
C ALA A 379 -18.25 12.46 -12.14
N VAL A 380 -19.17 12.20 -11.21
CA VAL A 380 -19.72 10.86 -10.92
C VAL A 380 -21.23 10.90 -11.17
N SER A 381 -21.72 10.04 -12.05
CA SER A 381 -23.13 9.95 -12.45
C SER A 381 -23.65 8.51 -12.34
#